data_06e07b248b745d867e3b085a1e654872
#
_entry.id   06e07b248b745d867e3b085a1e654872
#
_cell.length_a   1.000
_cell.length_b   1.000
_cell.length_c   1.000
_cell.angle_alpha   90.00
_cell.angle_beta   90.00
_cell.angle_gamma   90.00
#
_symmetry.space_group_name_H-M   'P 1'
#
loop_
_entity.id
_entity.type
_entity.pdbx_description
1 polymer ?
#
loop_
_entity_poly.entity_id
_entity_poly.type
_entity_poly.pdbx_seq_one_letter_code
_entity_poly.pdbx_strand_id
1 'polypeptide(L)'
;MRSFIALTVTFIGIAQTSAEQRSDKILIQGNAAGMQIGHFDATGTAHVEYSYNDRGRGDHITATWKLDAAGVPTEYEGHGNDYMKAPIEERFEVKDGKARWKNRSEQGEQAITGEAFYIPANAPSEFSGVLARALLKAPDHKLSLLPAGEASIQESGKVSVDGASGKVELIQYRITGLGFTPQTIWLDHDGNTAASISGWFSVIPAQYELAIPQLQAAQQAADNAWSGRLAHQLARVPKGDLVIRNARLFDPRDLSVKPGMSVLVRGDRVVRVALDADMKPSADAEIIDAHARFLMPGLWDNHQHFSDVEGALDLANGVTSSRDMANDTDNS
;
A
#
# COMPACT_ATOMS: atom_id res chain seq x y z
N MET A 1 64.20 51.86 1.79
CA MET A 1 62.77 51.51 1.74
C MET A 1 62.64 50.17 1.11
N ARG A 2 62.30 49.14 1.94
CA ARG A 2 62.01 47.77 1.46
C ARG A 2 60.53 47.57 1.61
N SER A 3 59.78 47.42 0.50
CA SER A 3 58.38 47.14 0.47
C SER A 3 58.15 45.62 0.69
N PHE A 4 57.42 45.27 1.76
CA PHE A 4 56.93 43.92 1.96
C PHE A 4 55.56 43.79 1.25
N ILE A 5 55.48 42.88 0.28
CA ILE A 5 54.23 42.48 -0.34
C ILE A 5 53.67 41.31 0.52
N ALA A 6 52.53 41.53 1.21
CA ALA A 6 51.82 40.48 1.93
C ALA A 6 50.94 39.70 0.95
N LEU A 7 51.22 38.43 0.76
CA LEU A 7 50.42 37.51 -0.05
C LEU A 7 49.29 36.94 0.83
N THR A 8 48.06 37.40 0.62
CA THR A 8 46.88 36.89 1.30
C THR A 8 46.41 35.61 0.57
N VAL A 9 46.63 34.45 1.18
CA VAL A 9 46.10 33.18 0.67
C VAL A 9 44.68 33.00 1.21
N THR A 10 43.69 33.15 0.33
CA THR A 10 42.28 32.88 0.65
C THR A 10 42.08 31.38 0.53
N PHE A 11 41.91 30.70 1.66
CA PHE A 11 41.43 29.29 1.69
C PHE A 11 39.95 29.29 1.34
N ILE A 12 39.60 28.85 0.14
CA ILE A 12 38.24 28.47 -0.21
C ILE A 12 38.01 27.10 0.41
N GLY A 13 37.38 27.06 1.59
CA GLY A 13 36.91 25.83 2.20
C GLY A 13 35.82 25.24 1.32
N ILE A 14 36.11 24.15 0.62
CA ILE A 14 35.09 23.30 0.01
C ILE A 14 34.40 22.62 1.18
N ALA A 15 33.19 23.08 1.51
CA ALA A 15 32.34 22.37 2.42
C ALA A 15 32.02 20.98 1.79
N GLN A 16 32.70 19.93 2.26
CA GLN A 16 32.25 18.57 2.00
C GLN A 16 30.88 18.42 2.69
N THR A 17 29.82 18.44 1.93
CA THR A 17 28.52 18.00 2.39
C THR A 17 28.66 16.50 2.67
N SER A 18 28.82 16.15 3.93
CA SER A 18 28.86 14.74 4.35
C SER A 18 27.48 14.13 4.00
N ALA A 19 27.48 13.02 3.28
CA ALA A 19 26.27 12.25 3.06
C ALA A 19 25.71 11.82 4.42
N GLU A 20 24.41 12.01 4.62
CA GLU A 20 23.74 11.53 5.82
C GLU A 20 23.63 10.00 5.74
N GLN A 21 24.10 9.30 6.76
CA GLN A 21 23.94 7.86 6.89
C GLN A 21 22.80 7.56 7.85
N ARG A 22 21.90 6.69 7.43
CA ARG A 22 20.80 6.18 8.25
C ARG A 22 20.79 4.66 8.25
N SER A 23 20.41 4.08 9.39
CA SER A 23 20.31 2.63 9.58
C SER A 23 18.99 2.29 10.26
N ASP A 24 18.24 1.38 9.65
CA ASP A 24 16.97 0.90 10.16
C ASP A 24 17.06 -0.60 10.42
N LYS A 25 16.47 -1.06 11.52
CA LYS A 25 16.29 -2.49 11.81
C LYS A 25 15.14 -3.05 11.01
N ILE A 26 15.30 -4.27 10.56
CA ILE A 26 14.23 -5.07 9.97
C ILE A 26 13.86 -6.15 10.98
N LEU A 27 12.58 -6.17 11.35
CA LEU A 27 12.07 -7.13 12.35
C LEU A 27 10.96 -7.98 11.71
N ILE A 28 10.96 -9.27 12.04
CA ILE A 28 9.91 -10.22 11.69
C ILE A 28 9.30 -10.74 12.98
N GLN A 29 8.01 -10.51 13.21
CA GLN A 29 7.33 -10.85 14.47
C GLN A 29 8.11 -10.34 15.70
N GLY A 30 8.65 -9.13 15.65
CA GLY A 30 9.43 -8.52 16.72
C GLY A 30 10.88 -9.03 16.85
N ASN A 31 11.31 -10.01 16.06
CA ASN A 31 12.65 -10.54 16.10
C ASN A 31 13.54 -9.91 15.03
N ALA A 32 14.80 -9.58 15.37
CA ALA A 32 15.74 -9.02 14.42
C ALA A 32 15.98 -9.99 13.26
N ALA A 33 15.70 -9.52 12.03
CA ALA A 33 15.80 -10.31 10.80
C ALA A 33 16.79 -9.73 9.80
N GLY A 34 17.10 -8.42 9.88
CA GLY A 34 17.98 -7.76 8.94
C GLY A 34 18.14 -6.28 9.21
N MET A 35 18.64 -5.58 8.20
CA MET A 35 18.92 -4.14 8.26
C MET A 35 18.68 -3.47 6.90
N GLN A 36 18.38 -2.18 6.97
CA GLN A 36 18.44 -1.24 5.87
C GLN A 36 19.49 -0.17 6.20
N ILE A 37 20.43 0.09 5.31
CA ILE A 37 21.46 1.12 5.46
C ILE A 37 21.38 2.05 4.26
N GLY A 38 21.13 3.33 4.50
CA GLY A 38 21.00 4.35 3.46
C GLY A 38 22.06 5.43 3.62
N HIS A 39 22.60 5.88 2.48
CA HIS A 39 23.47 7.05 2.33
C HIS A 39 22.76 8.05 1.44
N PHE A 40 22.50 9.25 1.96
CA PHE A 40 21.71 10.29 1.29
C PHE A 40 22.58 11.53 1.15
N ASP A 41 22.66 12.09 -0.05
CA ASP A 41 23.37 13.33 -0.29
C ASP A 41 22.42 14.52 -0.50
N ALA A 42 22.97 15.72 -0.38
CA ALA A 42 22.21 16.96 -0.56
C ALA A 42 21.74 17.21 -2.00
N THR A 43 22.18 16.41 -2.98
CA THR A 43 21.77 16.52 -4.39
C THR A 43 20.55 15.68 -4.72
N GLY A 44 20.01 14.94 -3.75
CA GLY A 44 18.89 14.01 -3.93
C GLY A 44 19.32 12.63 -4.41
N THR A 45 20.61 12.30 -4.41
CA THR A 45 21.11 10.95 -4.69
C THR A 45 21.11 10.13 -3.41
N ALA A 46 20.64 8.91 -3.51
CA ALA A 46 20.66 7.95 -2.42
C ALA A 46 21.24 6.62 -2.89
N HIS A 47 21.93 5.96 -1.97
CA HIS A 47 22.38 4.58 -2.12
C HIS A 47 21.91 3.79 -0.89
N VAL A 48 21.13 2.73 -1.10
CA VAL A 48 20.52 1.97 0.00
C VAL A 48 20.76 0.48 -0.17
N GLU A 49 21.26 -0.12 0.89
CA GLU A 49 21.36 -1.56 1.05
C GLU A 49 20.23 -2.04 1.98
N TYR A 50 19.45 -3.00 1.51
CA TYR A 50 18.31 -3.58 2.22
C TYR A 50 18.41 -5.08 2.18
N SER A 51 18.45 -5.72 3.36
CA SER A 51 18.60 -7.16 3.43
C SER A 51 18.00 -7.74 4.70
N TYR A 52 17.23 -8.83 4.55
CA TYR A 52 16.73 -9.60 5.68
C TYR A 52 16.70 -11.11 5.39
N ASN A 53 16.55 -11.90 6.44
CA ASN A 53 16.42 -13.34 6.37
C ASN A 53 15.19 -13.81 7.15
N ASP A 54 14.24 -14.43 6.44
CA ASP A 54 13.12 -15.18 6.99
C ASP A 54 13.29 -16.67 6.68
N ARG A 55 13.82 -17.42 7.63
CA ARG A 55 13.97 -18.89 7.50
C ARG A 55 14.70 -19.32 6.23
N GLY A 56 15.74 -18.59 5.84
CA GLY A 56 16.56 -18.85 4.66
C GLY A 56 16.07 -18.19 3.37
N ARG A 57 14.97 -17.45 3.41
CA ARG A 57 14.46 -16.56 2.35
C ARG A 57 14.58 -15.11 2.77
N GLY A 58 14.37 -14.18 1.87
CA GLY A 58 14.41 -12.76 2.14
C GLY A 58 15.02 -11.98 0.99
N ASP A 59 14.65 -10.71 0.92
CA ASP A 59 15.22 -9.82 -0.07
C ASP A 59 16.66 -9.45 0.28
N HIS A 60 17.46 -9.27 -0.76
CA HIS A 60 18.75 -8.60 -0.69
C HIS A 60 18.83 -7.64 -1.86
N ILE A 61 18.64 -6.35 -1.58
CA ILE A 61 18.49 -5.29 -2.57
C ILE A 61 19.53 -4.21 -2.32
N THR A 62 20.30 -3.87 -3.34
CA THR A 62 21.09 -2.65 -3.41
C THR A 62 20.42 -1.74 -4.43
N ALA A 63 19.99 -0.56 -4.00
CA ALA A 63 19.32 0.40 -4.86
C ALA A 63 20.00 1.76 -4.81
N THR A 64 20.04 2.41 -5.96
CA THR A 64 20.50 3.81 -6.10
C THR A 64 19.43 4.59 -6.86
N TRP A 65 19.14 5.80 -6.41
CA TRP A 65 18.21 6.69 -7.10
C TRP A 65 18.63 8.14 -7.04
N LYS A 66 18.13 8.93 -7.97
CA LYS A 66 18.19 10.38 -7.96
C LYS A 66 16.82 10.99 -7.98
N LEU A 67 16.63 12.05 -7.23
CA LEU A 67 15.39 12.81 -7.14
C LEU A 67 15.57 14.20 -7.75
N ASP A 68 14.50 14.71 -8.34
CA ASP A 68 14.42 16.13 -8.71
C ASP A 68 14.06 17.02 -7.50
N ALA A 69 13.84 18.31 -7.74
CA ALA A 69 13.49 19.28 -6.69
C ALA A 69 12.11 19.02 -6.06
N ALA A 70 11.20 18.38 -6.77
CA ALA A 70 9.89 17.94 -6.26
C ALA A 70 9.99 16.69 -5.37
N GLY A 71 11.13 15.99 -5.43
CA GLY A 71 11.34 14.71 -4.74
C GLY A 71 10.89 13.51 -5.57
N VAL A 72 10.68 13.69 -6.87
CA VAL A 72 10.27 12.63 -7.79
C VAL A 72 11.52 11.97 -8.39
N PRO A 73 11.56 10.62 -8.49
CA PRO A 73 12.69 9.92 -9.08
C PRO A 73 12.92 10.29 -10.55
N THR A 74 14.16 10.62 -10.88
CA THR A 74 14.64 10.80 -12.27
C THR A 74 15.48 9.61 -12.73
N GLU A 75 16.09 8.90 -11.79
CA GLU A 75 16.84 7.68 -12.03
C GLU A 75 16.56 6.69 -10.90
N TYR A 76 16.52 5.40 -11.21
CA TYR A 76 16.50 4.31 -10.25
C TYR A 76 17.25 3.11 -10.83
N GLU A 77 18.13 2.51 -10.04
CA GLU A 77 18.76 1.23 -10.33
C GLU A 77 18.62 0.33 -9.09
N GLY A 78 18.15 -0.90 -9.31
CA GLY A 78 18.00 -1.91 -8.27
C GLY A 78 18.64 -3.23 -8.69
N HIS A 79 19.44 -3.82 -7.79
CA HIS A 79 20.14 -5.08 -8.01
C HIS A 79 20.03 -5.98 -6.79
N GLY A 80 20.10 -7.30 -7.01
CA GLY A 80 20.09 -8.27 -5.92
C GLY A 80 19.20 -9.45 -6.18
N ASN A 81 18.44 -9.86 -5.17
CA ASN A 81 17.45 -10.94 -5.28
C ASN A 81 16.21 -10.63 -4.42
N ASP A 82 15.07 -11.13 -4.90
CA ASP A 82 13.80 -11.06 -4.19
C ASP A 82 13.70 -12.16 -3.10
N TYR A 83 12.57 -12.17 -2.36
CA TYR A 83 12.27 -13.13 -1.30
C TYR A 83 12.40 -14.59 -1.73
N MET A 84 12.11 -14.92 -2.98
CA MET A 84 12.22 -16.25 -3.55
C MET A 84 13.59 -16.51 -4.20
N LYS A 85 14.57 -15.62 -4.01
CA LYS A 85 15.94 -15.66 -4.57
C LYS A 85 15.99 -15.51 -6.09
N ALA A 86 14.95 -14.95 -6.72
CA ALA A 86 15.02 -14.60 -8.12
C ALA A 86 15.80 -13.28 -8.28
N PRO A 87 16.65 -13.17 -9.34
CA PRO A 87 17.48 -11.99 -9.52
C PRO A 87 16.66 -10.73 -9.76
N ILE A 88 17.08 -9.63 -9.13
CA ILE A 88 16.58 -8.28 -9.35
C ILE A 88 17.59 -7.56 -10.22
N GLU A 89 17.13 -7.09 -11.37
CA GLU A 89 17.82 -6.15 -12.25
C GLU A 89 16.77 -5.16 -12.73
N GLU A 90 16.75 -3.98 -12.15
CA GLU A 90 15.74 -2.98 -12.43
C GLU A 90 16.39 -1.62 -12.71
N ARG A 91 15.90 -0.93 -13.73
CA ARG A 91 16.38 0.38 -14.13
C ARG A 91 15.22 1.27 -14.55
N PHE A 92 15.31 2.52 -14.12
CA PHE A 92 14.42 3.59 -14.56
C PHE A 92 15.25 4.84 -14.83
N GLU A 93 14.90 5.59 -15.89
CA GLU A 93 15.48 6.89 -16.19
C GLU A 93 14.45 7.83 -16.81
N VAL A 94 14.58 9.11 -16.52
CA VAL A 94 13.90 10.20 -17.23
C VAL A 94 14.91 10.96 -18.06
N LYS A 95 14.73 10.95 -19.36
CA LYS A 95 15.60 11.65 -20.31
C LYS A 95 14.81 12.17 -21.49
N ASP A 96 15.11 13.42 -21.91
CA ASP A 96 14.49 14.07 -23.07
C ASP A 96 12.94 14.07 -23.03
N GLY A 97 12.35 14.29 -21.84
CA GLY A 97 10.90 14.31 -21.63
C GLY A 97 10.24 12.93 -21.69
N LYS A 98 11.01 11.86 -21.62
CA LYS A 98 10.52 10.48 -21.63
C LYS A 98 11.02 9.73 -20.40
N ALA A 99 10.12 8.97 -19.79
CA ALA A 99 10.43 7.97 -18.80
C ALA A 99 10.66 6.62 -19.49
N ARG A 100 11.70 5.90 -19.09
CA ARG A 100 12.00 4.54 -19.53
C ARG A 100 12.22 3.65 -18.34
N TRP A 101 11.66 2.45 -18.36
CA TRP A 101 11.88 1.46 -17.31
C TRP A 101 12.08 0.07 -17.89
N LYS A 102 12.81 -0.72 -17.14
CA LYS A 102 13.01 -2.13 -17.43
C LYS A 102 13.27 -2.90 -16.15
N ASN A 103 12.53 -3.97 -15.95
CA ASN A 103 12.76 -4.97 -14.92
C ASN A 103 12.57 -6.37 -15.51
N ARG A 104 12.55 -7.41 -14.68
CA ARG A 104 12.39 -8.79 -15.10
C ARG A 104 11.05 -9.06 -15.79
N SER A 105 9.99 -8.37 -15.37
CA SER A 105 8.61 -8.65 -15.77
C SER A 105 8.13 -7.77 -16.90
N GLU A 106 8.67 -6.55 -17.01
CA GLU A 106 8.20 -5.56 -17.99
C GLU A 106 9.30 -4.60 -18.42
N GLN A 107 9.07 -3.95 -19.53
CA GLN A 107 9.81 -2.79 -19.99
C GLN A 107 8.88 -1.83 -20.72
N GLY A 108 9.15 -0.54 -20.62
CA GLY A 108 8.33 0.48 -21.27
C GLY A 108 9.02 1.81 -21.47
N GLU A 109 8.39 2.63 -22.29
CA GLU A 109 8.73 4.03 -22.51
C GLU A 109 7.44 4.85 -22.57
N GLN A 110 7.41 5.99 -21.88
CA GLN A 110 6.27 6.91 -21.89
C GLN A 110 6.74 8.36 -21.88
N ALA A 111 6.09 9.20 -22.69
CA ALA A 111 6.29 10.63 -22.60
C ALA A 111 5.70 11.17 -21.28
N ILE A 112 6.43 12.04 -20.58
CA ILE A 112 5.98 12.69 -19.36
C ILE A 112 5.64 14.15 -19.64
N THR A 113 4.44 14.59 -19.21
CA THR A 113 3.96 15.97 -19.36
C THR A 113 3.85 16.72 -18.03
N GLY A 114 4.35 16.14 -16.95
CA GLY A 114 4.32 16.66 -15.58
C GLY A 114 5.10 15.77 -14.64
N GLU A 115 4.92 15.98 -13.34
CA GLU A 115 5.51 15.12 -12.31
C GLU A 115 4.83 13.74 -12.31
N ALA A 116 5.63 12.68 -12.39
CA ALA A 116 5.16 11.31 -12.34
C ALA A 116 6.16 10.45 -11.57
N PHE A 117 5.70 9.76 -10.54
CA PHE A 117 6.53 8.96 -9.65
C PHE A 117 6.65 7.53 -10.15
N TYR A 118 7.89 7.06 -10.36
CA TYR A 118 8.13 5.66 -10.72
C TYR A 118 8.00 4.75 -9.51
N ILE A 119 7.22 3.68 -9.65
CA ILE A 119 7.08 2.61 -8.65
C ILE A 119 7.91 1.41 -9.10
N PRO A 120 9.06 1.16 -8.48
CA PRO A 120 9.86 -0.02 -8.79
C PRO A 120 9.12 -1.30 -8.40
N ALA A 121 9.36 -2.38 -9.16
CA ALA A 121 8.85 -3.71 -8.82
C ALA A 121 9.48 -4.25 -7.52
N ASN A 122 10.74 -3.87 -7.27
CA ASN A 122 11.45 -4.22 -6.05
C ASN A 122 12.23 -2.99 -5.55
N ALA A 123 11.95 -2.56 -4.33
CA ALA A 123 12.62 -1.42 -3.71
C ALA A 123 12.88 -1.64 -2.23
N PRO A 124 13.94 -1.03 -1.67
CA PRO A 124 14.11 -0.91 -0.24
C PRO A 124 12.92 -0.18 0.40
N SER A 125 12.62 -0.47 1.66
CA SER A 125 11.48 0.12 2.40
C SER A 125 11.53 1.66 2.43
N GLU A 126 12.72 2.26 2.46
CA GLU A 126 12.91 3.72 2.42
C GLU A 126 12.27 4.36 1.18
N PHE A 127 12.16 3.63 0.07
CA PHE A 127 11.55 4.18 -1.14
C PHE A 127 10.06 4.54 -0.98
N SER A 128 9.37 3.88 -0.05
CA SER A 128 8.00 4.29 0.36
C SER A 128 8.01 5.65 1.08
N GLY A 129 9.06 5.96 1.84
CA GLY A 129 9.28 7.28 2.43
C GLY A 129 9.55 8.35 1.38
N VAL A 130 10.30 8.02 0.32
CA VAL A 130 10.50 8.93 -0.82
C VAL A 130 9.17 9.27 -1.47
N LEU A 131 8.32 8.27 -1.73
CA LEU A 131 6.98 8.49 -2.29
C LEU A 131 6.12 9.36 -1.35
N ALA A 132 6.13 9.07 -0.06
CA ALA A 132 5.35 9.85 0.90
C ALA A 132 5.76 11.34 0.89
N ARG A 133 7.06 11.62 0.90
CA ARG A 133 7.59 13.00 0.84
C ARG A 133 7.24 13.70 -0.48
N ALA A 134 7.32 13.00 -1.61
CA ALA A 134 6.92 13.54 -2.91
C ALA A 134 5.43 13.86 -2.95
N LEU A 135 4.57 12.95 -2.48
CA LEU A 135 3.12 13.17 -2.37
C LEU A 135 2.77 14.35 -1.46
N LEU A 136 3.45 14.52 -0.32
CA LEU A 136 3.21 15.64 0.58
C LEU A 136 3.59 17.00 -0.01
N LYS A 137 4.54 17.03 -0.95
CA LYS A 137 4.92 18.23 -1.70
C LYS A 137 4.02 18.51 -2.90
N ALA A 138 3.41 17.47 -3.46
CA ALA A 138 2.61 17.56 -4.68
C ALA A 138 1.29 18.35 -4.45
N PRO A 139 0.76 19.03 -5.47
CA PRO A 139 -0.56 19.63 -5.42
C PRO A 139 -1.63 18.59 -5.05
N ASP A 140 -2.55 18.98 -4.16
CA ASP A 140 -3.64 18.12 -3.66
C ASP A 140 -3.15 16.79 -3.06
N HIS A 141 -1.87 16.68 -2.72
CA HIS A 141 -1.22 15.47 -2.22
C HIS A 141 -1.42 14.25 -3.12
N LYS A 142 -1.30 14.47 -4.44
CA LYS A 142 -1.49 13.46 -5.48
C LYS A 142 -0.37 13.49 -6.51
N LEU A 143 0.00 12.33 -7.01
CA LEU A 143 0.96 12.17 -8.11
C LEU A 143 0.49 11.08 -9.07
N SER A 144 0.68 11.32 -10.36
CA SER A 144 0.63 10.25 -11.35
C SER A 144 1.75 9.25 -11.09
N LEU A 145 1.46 7.97 -11.33
CA LEU A 145 2.44 6.89 -11.15
C LEU A 145 2.92 6.36 -12.51
N LEU A 146 4.14 5.88 -12.53
CA LEU A 146 4.71 5.12 -13.63
C LEU A 146 4.94 3.67 -13.17
N PRO A 147 4.58 2.68 -14.00
CA PRO A 147 4.08 2.79 -15.37
C PRO A 147 2.64 3.27 -15.52
N ALA A 148 1.80 3.21 -14.49
CA ALA A 148 0.39 3.63 -14.56
C ALA A 148 -0.19 3.90 -13.18
N GLY A 149 -1.29 4.63 -13.13
CA GLY A 149 -2.05 4.90 -11.91
C GLY A 149 -1.86 6.31 -11.35
N GLU A 150 -2.42 6.52 -10.18
CA GLU A 150 -2.30 7.73 -9.38
C GLU A 150 -2.24 7.32 -7.90
N ALA A 151 -1.34 7.92 -7.14
CA ALA A 151 -1.33 7.78 -5.68
C ALA A 151 -1.73 9.08 -5.00
N SER A 152 -2.29 8.94 -3.80
CA SER A 152 -2.54 10.07 -2.91
C SER A 152 -2.12 9.72 -1.48
N ILE A 153 -1.84 10.77 -0.67
CA ILE A 153 -1.46 10.62 0.72
C ILE A 153 -2.36 11.47 1.61
N GLN A 154 -2.69 10.94 2.78
CA GLN A 154 -3.48 11.63 3.80
C GLN A 154 -2.93 11.32 5.19
N GLU A 155 -2.85 12.34 6.04
CA GLU A 155 -2.60 12.13 7.47
C GLU A 155 -3.74 11.31 8.08
N SER A 156 -3.40 10.29 8.85
CA SER A 156 -4.36 9.35 9.47
C SER A 156 -4.23 9.26 10.98
N GLY A 157 -3.17 9.82 11.56
CA GLY A 157 -2.97 9.84 13.01
C GLY A 157 -1.64 10.44 13.43
N LYS A 158 -1.48 10.61 14.75
CA LYS A 158 -0.23 11.06 15.39
C LYS A 158 -0.01 10.34 16.69
N VAL A 159 1.26 10.05 16.98
CA VAL A 159 1.66 9.39 18.22
C VAL A 159 2.92 10.04 18.76
N SER A 160 2.91 10.35 20.08
CA SER A 160 4.11 10.82 20.77
C SER A 160 4.86 9.63 21.36
N VAL A 161 6.09 9.43 20.92
CA VAL A 161 6.96 8.34 21.34
C VAL A 161 8.20 8.87 22.07
N ASP A 162 8.90 8.01 22.80
CA ASP A 162 10.19 8.36 23.39
C ASP A 162 11.27 8.22 22.31
N GLY A 163 11.94 9.31 21.99
CA GLY A 163 13.12 9.37 21.13
C GLY A 163 14.41 9.54 21.96
N ALA A 164 15.55 9.55 21.27
CA ALA A 164 16.85 9.66 21.92
C ALA A 164 17.05 10.94 22.75
N SER A 165 16.38 12.03 22.38
CA SER A 165 16.51 13.35 23.03
C SER A 165 15.21 13.84 23.70
N GLY A 166 14.26 12.96 23.95
CA GLY A 166 12.96 13.30 24.54
C GLY A 166 11.77 12.84 23.69
N LYS A 167 10.60 13.38 23.95
CA LYS A 167 9.37 13.04 23.21
C LYS A 167 9.45 13.53 21.77
N VAL A 168 9.11 12.65 20.85
CA VAL A 168 9.02 12.92 19.40
C VAL A 168 7.61 12.61 18.94
N GLU A 169 6.99 13.52 18.18
CA GLU A 169 5.72 13.24 17.51
C GLU A 169 6.00 12.56 16.18
N LEU A 170 5.43 11.37 15.98
CA LEU A 170 5.42 10.66 14.73
C LEU A 170 4.04 10.78 14.08
N ILE A 171 4.02 11.06 12.78
CA ILE A 171 2.80 11.29 12.02
C ILE A 171 2.55 10.06 11.14
N GLN A 172 1.36 9.51 11.29
CA GLN A 172 0.87 8.40 10.47
C GLN A 172 0.27 8.93 9.19
N TYR A 173 0.73 8.43 8.08
CA TYR A 173 0.17 8.70 6.76
C TYR A 173 -0.36 7.44 6.12
N ARG A 174 -1.48 7.59 5.41
CA ARG A 174 -2.08 6.57 4.57
C ARG A 174 -1.86 6.93 3.11
N ILE A 175 -1.24 6.03 2.34
CA ILE A 175 -1.05 6.15 0.89
C ILE A 175 -2.06 5.23 0.21
N THR A 176 -2.83 5.75 -0.73
CA THR A 176 -3.78 5.00 -1.57
C THR A 176 -3.37 5.07 -3.03
N GLY A 177 -3.85 4.12 -3.84
CA GLY A 177 -3.56 4.06 -5.28
C GLY A 177 -2.43 3.11 -5.68
N LEU A 178 -1.70 2.52 -4.71
CA LEU A 178 -0.65 1.52 -4.98
C LEU A 178 -1.20 0.10 -5.11
N GLY A 179 -2.44 -0.09 -4.71
CA GLY A 179 -3.15 -1.36 -4.72
C GLY A 179 -4.52 -1.18 -4.06
N PHE A 180 -5.20 -2.28 -3.78
CA PHE A 180 -6.51 -2.24 -3.12
C PHE A 180 -6.37 -1.89 -1.63
N THR A 181 -5.33 -2.39 -0.98
CA THR A 181 -5.03 -2.09 0.42
C THR A 181 -4.21 -0.81 0.51
N PRO A 182 -4.65 0.21 1.26
CA PRO A 182 -3.83 1.35 1.56
C PRO A 182 -2.53 0.96 2.27
N GLN A 183 -1.46 1.67 1.99
CA GLN A 183 -0.20 1.50 2.70
C GLN A 183 -0.06 2.55 3.79
N THR A 184 0.43 2.15 4.96
CA THR A 184 0.72 3.07 6.07
C THR A 184 2.21 3.31 6.18
N ILE A 185 2.59 4.57 6.39
CA ILE A 185 3.95 4.98 6.69
C ILE A 185 3.96 6.00 7.82
N TRP A 186 4.97 5.93 8.67
CA TRP A 186 5.21 6.88 9.74
C TRP A 186 6.37 7.79 9.39
N LEU A 187 6.17 9.09 9.48
CA LEU A 187 7.21 10.11 9.31
C LEU A 187 7.39 10.89 10.62
N ASP A 188 8.59 11.39 10.84
CA ASP A 188 8.83 12.41 11.86
C ASP A 188 8.45 13.82 11.33
N HIS A 189 8.61 14.84 12.17
CA HIS A 189 8.25 16.21 11.81
C HIS A 189 9.15 16.80 10.72
N ASP A 190 10.36 16.29 10.54
CA ASP A 190 11.30 16.67 9.47
C ASP A 190 11.02 15.92 8.16
N GLY A 191 10.06 15.00 8.17
CA GLY A 191 9.68 14.17 7.04
C GLY A 191 10.58 12.96 6.83
N ASN A 192 11.42 12.59 7.80
CA ASN A 192 12.18 11.35 7.72
C ASN A 192 11.28 10.16 7.98
N THR A 193 11.55 9.04 7.32
CA THR A 193 10.83 7.80 7.57
C THR A 193 11.13 7.30 8.98
N ALA A 194 10.11 7.28 9.82
CA ALA A 194 10.23 6.84 11.21
C ALA A 194 9.85 5.37 11.38
N ALA A 195 8.92 4.84 10.58
CA ALA A 195 8.61 3.42 10.57
C ALA A 195 7.75 3.03 9.36
N SER A 196 7.93 1.79 8.91
CA SER A 196 7.00 1.04 8.08
C SER A 196 6.67 -0.26 8.83
N ILE A 197 5.41 -0.43 9.25
CA ILE A 197 5.01 -1.48 10.18
C ILE A 197 3.80 -2.23 9.62
N SER A 198 3.87 -3.55 9.67
CA SER A 198 2.71 -4.44 9.53
C SER A 198 2.64 -5.38 10.74
N GLY A 199 1.59 -6.17 10.86
CA GLY A 199 1.46 -7.16 11.94
C GLY A 199 2.60 -8.19 11.96
N TRP A 200 3.25 -8.41 10.84
CA TRP A 200 4.32 -9.42 10.68
C TRP A 200 5.70 -8.83 10.48
N PHE A 201 5.81 -7.68 9.81
CA PHE A 201 7.07 -7.12 9.33
C PHE A 201 7.20 -5.65 9.72
N SER A 202 8.39 -5.24 10.18
CA SER A 202 8.66 -3.83 10.53
C SER A 202 10.03 -3.40 10.07
N VAL A 203 10.12 -2.20 9.53
CA VAL A 203 11.38 -1.48 9.25
C VAL A 203 11.36 -0.19 10.06
N ILE A 204 12.33 -0.02 10.95
CA ILE A 204 12.29 1.03 11.97
C ILE A 204 13.70 1.43 12.43
N PRO A 205 14.02 2.73 12.57
CA PRO A 205 15.22 3.17 13.27
C PRO A 205 15.29 2.61 14.69
N ALA A 206 16.49 2.20 15.13
CA ALA A 206 16.68 1.57 16.44
C ALA A 206 16.12 2.39 17.62
N GLN A 207 16.14 3.71 17.50
CA GLN A 207 15.63 4.64 18.53
C GLN A 207 14.11 4.57 18.75
N TYR A 208 13.35 4.05 17.79
CA TYR A 208 11.89 3.91 17.87
C TYR A 208 11.42 2.47 18.04
N GLU A 209 12.33 1.50 18.14
CA GLU A 209 11.99 0.07 18.22
C GLU A 209 11.01 -0.23 19.37
N LEU A 210 11.19 0.38 20.54
CA LEU A 210 10.31 0.20 21.69
C LEU A 210 8.92 0.79 21.51
N ALA A 211 8.72 1.66 20.51
CA ALA A 211 7.44 2.25 20.21
C ALA A 211 6.55 1.38 19.28
N ILE A 212 7.08 0.28 18.73
CA ILE A 212 6.35 -0.57 17.80
C ILE A 212 4.94 -0.95 18.29
N PRO A 213 4.74 -1.44 19.54
CA PRO A 213 3.39 -1.79 19.99
C PRO A 213 2.43 -0.61 19.99
N GLN A 214 2.92 0.59 20.36
CA GLN A 214 2.12 1.82 20.38
C GLN A 214 1.77 2.28 18.96
N LEU A 215 2.72 2.20 18.03
CA LEU A 215 2.50 2.55 16.62
C LEU A 215 1.53 1.57 15.96
N GLN A 216 1.68 0.26 16.21
CA GLN A 216 0.76 -0.77 15.72
C GLN A 216 -0.68 -0.54 16.22
N ALA A 217 -0.85 -0.28 17.51
CA ALA A 217 -2.17 -0.02 18.08
C ALA A 217 -2.83 1.23 17.46
N ALA A 218 -2.07 2.31 17.24
CA ALA A 218 -2.57 3.50 16.60
C ALA A 218 -2.92 3.26 15.12
N GLN A 219 -2.08 2.50 14.40
CA GLN A 219 -2.34 2.11 13.03
C GLN A 219 -3.61 1.28 12.91
N GLN A 220 -3.76 0.24 13.72
CA GLN A 220 -4.95 -0.61 13.74
C GLN A 220 -6.22 0.21 14.03
N ALA A 221 -6.17 1.14 14.99
CA ALA A 221 -7.31 2.00 15.28
C ALA A 221 -7.70 2.89 14.08
N ALA A 222 -6.70 3.44 13.36
CA ALA A 222 -6.93 4.26 12.18
C ALA A 222 -7.46 3.42 10.99
N ASP A 223 -6.98 2.19 10.83
CA ASP A 223 -7.41 1.27 9.78
C ASP A 223 -8.83 0.77 10.04
N ASN A 224 -9.17 0.39 11.28
CA ASN A 224 -10.53 0.03 11.69
C ASN A 224 -11.52 1.18 11.44
N ALA A 225 -11.13 2.42 11.79
CA ALA A 225 -11.97 3.59 11.55
C ALA A 225 -12.18 3.86 10.05
N TRP A 226 -11.15 3.63 9.22
CA TRP A 226 -11.26 3.78 7.77
C TRP A 226 -12.13 2.70 7.16
N SER A 227 -11.89 1.43 7.49
CA SER A 227 -12.66 0.28 7.02
C SER A 227 -14.14 0.38 7.42
N GLY A 228 -14.41 0.84 8.66
CA GLY A 228 -15.78 1.10 9.11
C GLY A 228 -16.49 2.17 8.28
N ARG A 229 -15.80 3.28 7.93
CA ARG A 229 -16.36 4.31 7.05
C ARG A 229 -16.61 3.77 5.65
N LEU A 230 -15.65 3.00 5.10
CA LEU A 230 -15.78 2.39 3.78
C LEU A 230 -16.96 1.41 3.73
N ALA A 231 -17.07 0.53 4.72
CA ALA A 231 -18.19 -0.40 4.84
C ALA A 231 -19.52 0.34 4.90
N HIS A 232 -19.63 1.40 5.70
CA HIS A 232 -20.85 2.21 5.78
C HIS A 232 -21.21 2.90 4.45
N GLN A 233 -20.21 3.34 3.69
CA GLN A 233 -20.43 3.97 2.36
C GLN A 233 -20.85 2.96 1.28
N LEU A 234 -20.30 1.76 1.33
CA LEU A 234 -20.55 0.71 0.33
C LEU A 234 -21.79 -0.12 0.66
N ALA A 235 -22.11 -0.31 1.94
CA ALA A 235 -23.22 -1.13 2.36
C ALA A 235 -24.56 -0.50 1.95
N ARG A 236 -25.38 -1.30 1.28
CA ARG A 236 -26.76 -0.97 0.97
C ARG A 236 -27.67 -1.97 1.63
N VAL A 237 -28.37 -1.52 2.67
CA VAL A 237 -29.30 -2.35 3.42
C VAL A 237 -30.72 -2.07 2.93
N PRO A 238 -31.45 -3.04 2.35
CA PRO A 238 -32.84 -2.90 1.98
C PRO A 238 -33.69 -2.53 3.20
N LYS A 239 -34.65 -1.61 3.03
CA LYS A 239 -35.56 -1.20 4.12
C LYS A 239 -36.66 -2.23 4.41
N GLY A 240 -36.94 -3.09 3.43
CA GLY A 240 -37.96 -4.15 3.49
C GLY A 240 -37.44 -5.44 2.87
N ASP A 241 -38.32 -6.23 2.32
CA ASP A 241 -37.94 -7.43 1.57
C ASP A 241 -37.15 -7.04 0.31
N LEU A 242 -36.15 -7.85 -0.05
CA LEU A 242 -35.42 -7.76 -1.31
C LEU A 242 -35.91 -8.87 -2.25
N VAL A 243 -36.30 -8.53 -3.47
CA VAL A 243 -36.70 -9.50 -4.48
C VAL A 243 -35.81 -9.39 -5.70
N ILE A 244 -35.07 -10.46 -6.01
CA ILE A 244 -34.30 -10.58 -7.24
C ILE A 244 -35.24 -11.30 -8.25
N ARG A 245 -35.64 -10.60 -9.33
CA ARG A 245 -36.60 -11.08 -10.32
C ARG A 245 -35.94 -11.49 -11.62
N ASN A 246 -36.68 -12.33 -12.39
CA ASN A 246 -36.36 -12.68 -13.77
C ASN A 246 -34.92 -13.20 -13.93
N ALA A 247 -34.54 -14.13 -13.07
CA ALA A 247 -33.19 -14.73 -13.09
C ALA A 247 -33.17 -16.09 -13.75
N ARG A 248 -32.02 -16.50 -14.29
CA ARG A 248 -31.69 -17.90 -14.54
C ARG A 248 -31.03 -18.46 -13.28
N LEU A 249 -31.81 -19.12 -12.44
CA LEU A 249 -31.38 -19.59 -11.13
C LEU A 249 -30.65 -20.91 -11.24
N PHE A 250 -29.40 -21.00 -10.75
CA PHE A 250 -28.68 -22.23 -10.55
C PHE A 250 -29.10 -22.88 -9.22
N ASP A 251 -29.56 -24.14 -9.30
CA ASP A 251 -29.85 -24.96 -8.13
C ASP A 251 -28.68 -25.92 -7.86
N PRO A 252 -27.90 -25.72 -6.79
CA PRO A 252 -26.73 -26.56 -6.51
C PRO A 252 -27.07 -27.97 -6.05
N ARG A 253 -28.35 -28.25 -5.74
CA ARG A 253 -28.78 -29.59 -5.28
C ARG A 253 -28.88 -30.57 -6.44
N ASP A 254 -29.33 -30.10 -7.60
CA ASP A 254 -29.54 -30.93 -8.79
C ASP A 254 -28.72 -30.42 -10.01
N LEU A 255 -27.89 -29.40 -9.81
CA LEU A 255 -27.06 -28.77 -10.84
C LEU A 255 -27.86 -28.21 -12.03
N SER A 256 -29.14 -27.97 -11.86
CA SER A 256 -30.01 -27.43 -12.93
C SER A 256 -29.97 -25.91 -12.97
N VAL A 257 -30.28 -25.38 -14.17
CA VAL A 257 -30.50 -23.93 -14.38
C VAL A 257 -31.95 -23.71 -14.77
N LYS A 258 -32.70 -23.03 -13.91
CA LYS A 258 -34.13 -22.77 -14.08
C LYS A 258 -34.35 -21.32 -14.53
N PRO A 259 -34.87 -21.07 -15.75
CA PRO A 259 -35.13 -19.71 -16.21
C PRO A 259 -36.39 -19.11 -15.58
N GLY A 260 -36.47 -17.77 -15.58
CA GLY A 260 -37.65 -17.03 -15.11
C GLY A 260 -37.96 -17.20 -13.64
N MET A 261 -36.94 -17.39 -12.81
CA MET A 261 -37.06 -17.55 -11.37
C MET A 261 -36.89 -16.23 -10.64
N SER A 262 -37.50 -16.15 -9.46
CA SER A 262 -37.31 -15.04 -8.52
C SER A 262 -36.99 -15.56 -7.13
N VAL A 263 -36.18 -14.78 -6.43
CA VAL A 263 -35.74 -15.05 -5.05
C VAL A 263 -36.15 -13.88 -4.17
N LEU A 264 -36.86 -14.18 -3.07
CA LEU A 264 -37.22 -13.22 -2.04
C LEU A 264 -36.32 -13.43 -0.83
N VAL A 265 -35.67 -12.36 -0.41
CA VAL A 265 -34.80 -12.28 0.77
C VAL A 265 -35.46 -11.36 1.79
N ARG A 266 -35.52 -11.81 3.04
CA ARG A 266 -35.97 -11.02 4.19
C ARG A 266 -34.92 -11.06 5.28
N GLY A 267 -34.39 -9.87 5.60
CA GLY A 267 -33.23 -9.78 6.47
C GLY A 267 -32.05 -10.56 5.87
N ASP A 268 -31.56 -11.54 6.60
CA ASP A 268 -30.42 -12.42 6.22
C ASP A 268 -30.85 -13.76 5.60
N ARG A 269 -32.15 -13.93 5.26
CA ARG A 269 -32.69 -15.22 4.85
C ARG A 269 -33.35 -15.20 3.48
N VAL A 270 -33.08 -16.23 2.68
CA VAL A 270 -33.89 -16.55 1.51
C VAL A 270 -35.16 -17.21 2.01
N VAL A 271 -36.31 -16.53 1.90
CA VAL A 271 -37.60 -17.01 2.40
C VAL A 271 -38.47 -17.62 1.32
N ARG A 272 -38.22 -17.31 0.04
CA ARG A 272 -38.98 -17.90 -1.07
C ARG A 272 -38.16 -17.92 -2.35
N VAL A 273 -38.29 -19.02 -3.08
CA VAL A 273 -37.83 -19.17 -4.48
C VAL A 273 -39.06 -19.67 -5.28
N ALA A 274 -39.39 -18.96 -6.35
CA ALA A 274 -40.58 -19.31 -7.17
C ALA A 274 -40.37 -18.85 -8.61
N LEU A 275 -41.27 -19.26 -9.51
CA LEU A 275 -41.38 -18.64 -10.82
C LEU A 275 -41.67 -17.14 -10.68
N ASP A 276 -41.13 -16.32 -11.57
CA ASP A 276 -41.32 -14.87 -11.50
C ASP A 276 -42.82 -14.46 -11.53
N ALA A 277 -43.62 -15.16 -12.32
CA ALA A 277 -45.06 -14.97 -12.37
C ALA A 277 -45.80 -15.22 -11.05
N ASP A 278 -45.24 -16.08 -10.21
CA ASP A 278 -45.81 -16.46 -8.91
C ASP A 278 -45.23 -15.63 -7.74
N MET A 279 -44.24 -14.82 -8.00
CA MET A 279 -43.61 -13.96 -7.00
C MET A 279 -44.43 -12.69 -6.79
N LYS A 280 -44.99 -12.55 -5.59
CA LYS A 280 -45.79 -11.38 -5.18
C LYS A 280 -45.04 -10.65 -4.08
N PRO A 281 -44.19 -9.64 -4.43
CA PRO A 281 -43.50 -8.84 -3.44
C PRO A 281 -44.48 -7.95 -2.66
N SER A 282 -44.12 -7.57 -1.45
CA SER A 282 -44.79 -6.49 -0.71
C SER A 282 -44.61 -5.15 -1.40
N ALA A 283 -45.47 -4.18 -1.10
CA ALA A 283 -45.43 -2.86 -1.75
C ALA A 283 -44.17 -2.05 -1.44
N ASP A 284 -43.51 -2.38 -0.33
CA ASP A 284 -42.26 -1.77 0.17
C ASP A 284 -41.00 -2.58 -0.18
N ALA A 285 -41.17 -3.68 -0.93
CA ALA A 285 -40.04 -4.50 -1.33
C ALA A 285 -39.12 -3.77 -2.32
N GLU A 286 -37.84 -3.91 -2.12
CA GLU A 286 -36.82 -3.51 -3.09
C GLU A 286 -36.72 -4.57 -4.20
N ILE A 287 -36.79 -4.13 -5.47
CA ILE A 287 -36.78 -5.03 -6.62
C ILE A 287 -35.46 -4.88 -7.39
N ILE A 288 -34.74 -5.98 -7.60
CA ILE A 288 -33.63 -6.09 -8.52
C ILE A 288 -34.07 -6.96 -9.70
N ASP A 289 -34.17 -6.38 -10.90
CA ASP A 289 -34.38 -7.18 -12.10
C ASP A 289 -33.03 -7.76 -12.58
N ALA A 290 -32.93 -9.08 -12.59
CA ALA A 290 -31.73 -9.77 -13.07
C ALA A 290 -31.62 -9.78 -14.61
N HIS A 291 -32.66 -9.33 -15.35
CA HIS A 291 -32.67 -9.32 -16.83
C HIS A 291 -32.22 -10.66 -17.44
N ALA A 292 -32.73 -11.76 -16.93
CA ALA A 292 -32.37 -13.13 -17.31
C ALA A 292 -30.88 -13.47 -17.08
N ARG A 293 -30.15 -12.69 -16.27
CA ARG A 293 -28.79 -13.02 -15.85
C ARG A 293 -28.78 -14.23 -14.94
N PHE A 294 -27.60 -14.80 -14.80
CA PHE A 294 -27.37 -15.96 -13.96
C PHE A 294 -27.36 -15.57 -12.49
N LEU A 295 -28.11 -16.29 -11.67
CA LEU A 295 -28.15 -16.16 -10.21
C LEU A 295 -27.76 -17.46 -9.58
N MET A 296 -26.77 -17.44 -8.72
CA MET A 296 -26.27 -18.61 -7.99
C MET A 296 -25.97 -18.25 -6.55
N PRO A 297 -25.83 -19.22 -5.64
CA PRO A 297 -25.26 -18.98 -4.32
C PRO A 297 -23.86 -18.37 -4.43
N GLY A 298 -23.48 -17.56 -3.45
CA GLY A 298 -22.14 -17.00 -3.40
C GLY A 298 -21.07 -18.09 -3.37
N LEU A 299 -19.91 -17.74 -3.88
CA LEU A 299 -18.75 -18.63 -3.92
C LEU A 299 -18.13 -18.81 -2.54
N TRP A 300 -17.44 -19.92 -2.36
CA TRP A 300 -16.58 -20.21 -1.21
C TRP A 300 -15.11 -20.11 -1.62
N ASP A 301 -14.34 -19.31 -0.89
CA ASP A 301 -12.89 -19.43 -0.90
C ASP A 301 -12.45 -20.32 0.26
N ASN A 302 -11.82 -21.44 -0.06
CA ASN A 302 -11.39 -22.43 0.92
C ASN A 302 -9.98 -22.19 1.46
N HIS A 303 -9.28 -21.17 0.99
CA HIS A 303 -7.93 -20.84 1.42
C HIS A 303 -7.68 -19.36 1.24
N GLN A 304 -7.97 -18.57 2.25
CA GLN A 304 -7.76 -17.13 2.28
C GLN A 304 -6.87 -16.75 3.45
N HIS A 305 -6.21 -15.59 3.33
CA HIS A 305 -5.55 -14.86 4.41
C HIS A 305 -6.24 -13.50 4.51
N PHE A 306 -7.14 -13.37 5.46
CA PHE A 306 -8.07 -12.24 5.52
C PHE A 306 -7.37 -10.97 6.01
N SER A 307 -7.59 -9.85 5.35
CA SER A 307 -7.20 -8.51 5.78
C SER A 307 -8.37 -7.52 5.70
N ASP A 308 -8.18 -6.31 6.21
CA ASP A 308 -9.25 -5.31 6.40
C ASP A 308 -10.05 -4.91 5.15
N VAL A 309 -9.52 -5.17 3.95
CA VAL A 309 -10.19 -4.77 2.69
C VAL A 309 -10.64 -5.96 1.84
N GLU A 310 -10.19 -7.16 2.15
CA GLU A 310 -10.44 -8.34 1.30
C GLU A 310 -11.91 -8.72 1.27
N GLY A 311 -12.65 -8.53 2.36
CA GLY A 311 -14.09 -8.78 2.39
C GLY A 311 -14.87 -7.98 1.33
N ALA A 312 -14.48 -6.74 1.04
CA ALA A 312 -15.10 -5.95 -0.02
C ALA A 312 -14.71 -6.48 -1.42
N LEU A 313 -13.47 -6.93 -1.59
CA LEU A 313 -13.00 -7.54 -2.84
C LEU A 313 -13.64 -8.90 -3.08
N ASP A 314 -13.80 -9.72 -2.05
CA ASP A 314 -14.52 -10.99 -2.08
C ASP A 314 -15.93 -10.80 -2.60
N LEU A 315 -16.70 -9.90 -1.98
CA LEU A 315 -18.05 -9.59 -2.41
C LEU A 315 -18.11 -9.09 -3.85
N ALA A 316 -17.17 -8.25 -4.27
CA ALA A 316 -17.08 -7.75 -5.64
C ALA A 316 -16.83 -8.88 -6.66
N ASN A 317 -16.18 -9.98 -6.23
CA ASN A 317 -15.92 -11.17 -7.05
C ASN A 317 -16.94 -12.31 -6.81
N GLY A 318 -17.96 -12.07 -5.97
CA GLY A 318 -19.01 -13.05 -5.68
C GLY A 318 -18.65 -14.10 -4.63
N VAL A 319 -17.54 -13.94 -3.92
CA VAL A 319 -17.18 -14.74 -2.76
C VAL A 319 -17.96 -14.23 -1.56
N THR A 320 -18.75 -15.07 -0.92
CA THR A 320 -19.59 -14.72 0.25
C THR A 320 -19.22 -15.49 1.50
N SER A 321 -18.31 -16.43 1.36
CA SER A 321 -17.83 -17.28 2.45
C SER A 321 -16.38 -17.61 2.21
N SER A 322 -15.57 -17.54 3.25
CA SER A 322 -14.15 -17.86 3.15
C SER A 322 -13.69 -18.68 4.34
N ARG A 323 -12.64 -19.43 4.15
CA ARG A 323 -11.91 -20.13 5.20
C ARG A 323 -10.55 -19.49 5.34
N ASP A 324 -10.36 -18.78 6.44
CA ASP A 324 -9.08 -18.19 6.78
C ASP A 324 -8.10 -19.25 7.29
N MET A 325 -6.91 -19.30 6.71
CA MET A 325 -5.91 -20.33 6.94
C MET A 325 -4.74 -19.89 7.82
N ALA A 326 -4.61 -18.61 8.07
CA ALA A 326 -3.48 -18.07 8.84
C ALA A 326 -3.76 -16.68 9.42
N ASN A 327 -4.96 -16.43 9.89
CA ASN A 327 -5.31 -15.15 10.49
C ASN A 327 -5.04 -15.13 11.98
N ASP A 328 -4.89 -13.95 12.51
CA ASP A 328 -4.97 -13.66 13.94
C ASP A 328 -6.44 -13.76 14.37
N THR A 329 -6.70 -14.42 15.51
CA THR A 329 -8.06 -14.58 16.06
C THR A 329 -8.74 -13.25 16.36
N ASP A 330 -8.01 -12.17 16.51
CA ASP A 330 -8.55 -10.85 16.78
C ASP A 330 -9.07 -10.13 15.52
N ASN A 331 -8.78 -10.66 14.32
CA ASN A 331 -9.21 -10.11 13.02
C ASN A 331 -10.31 -10.95 12.34
N SER A 332 -10.78 -12.03 12.95
CA SER A 332 -11.75 -12.93 12.36
C SER A 332 -13.18 -12.76 12.91
#